data_fea6185fce1b67dbed2f43d8521a4f95
#
_entry.id   fea6185fce1b67dbed2f43d8521a4f95
#
_cell.length_a   1.000
_cell.length_b   1.000
_cell.length_c   1.000
_cell.angle_alpha   90.00
_cell.angle_beta   90.00
_cell.angle_gamma   90.00
#
_symmetry.space_group_name_H-M   'P 1'
#
loop_
_entity.id
_entity.type
_entity.pdbx_description
1 polymer ?
#
loop_
_entity_poly.entity_id
_entity_poly.type
_entity_poly.pdbx_seq_one_letter_code
_entity_poly.pdbx_strand_id
1 'polypeptide(L)'
;MSNSQDRRSFLATLGITAAALAAKKPEGFILAPRRRLKRVGLQLYTLRNQMEKDLPGTLAHVAEIGYREVEFAGYYGRKPHEIHEILEKNHLSSPSSHVGYPTDWNAWQQTLDDAKTVGHQFVTVAWTPEELRTRPGGFKAVADDFNKAGEAASKAGLRFAYHNHDYELKAPSGELPFDTLLKNTDPKLVTYEMDLYWMVKGGADPIAYFKKYPGRFTMVHVKDATAAPARSMADVGQGTIDFPRIFTYDAEHGSHIAHAFVERDDATTLADPFGSVKTSFAYLEKMNY
;
A
#
# COMPACT_ATOMS: atom_id res chain seq x y z
N MET A 1 -30.62 -85.65 47.04
CA MET A 1 -29.20 -85.92 46.78
C MET A 1 -28.61 -84.73 46.01
N SER A 2 -27.71 -84.13 46.65
CA SER A 2 -27.02 -82.93 46.35
C SER A 2 -26.18 -83.02 45.05
N ASN A 3 -26.13 -81.97 44.24
CA ASN A 3 -24.95 -81.71 43.46
C ASN A 3 -24.71 -80.20 43.33
N SER A 4 -23.85 -79.77 44.21
CA SER A 4 -23.21 -78.48 44.12
C SER A 4 -22.10 -78.57 43.05
N GLN A 5 -22.25 -77.91 41.94
CA GLN A 5 -21.17 -77.64 40.99
C GLN A 5 -20.96 -76.16 40.81
N ASP A 6 -19.98 -75.78 41.43
CA ASP A 6 -18.84 -74.94 41.16
C ASP A 6 -19.10 -73.70 40.34
N ARG A 7 -19.32 -72.60 41.08
CA ARG A 7 -19.38 -71.19 40.56
C ARG A 7 -18.00 -70.56 40.31
N ARG A 8 -16.91 -71.43 40.25
CA ARG A 8 -15.54 -70.91 40.20
C ARG A 8 -14.86 -70.95 38.81
N SER A 9 -15.49 -71.46 37.79
CA SER A 9 -14.85 -71.62 36.46
C SER A 9 -15.36 -70.70 35.36
N PHE A 10 -16.17 -69.72 35.70
CA PHE A 10 -16.71 -68.79 34.66
C PHE A 10 -16.06 -67.42 34.69
N LEU A 11 -15.04 -67.16 35.45
CA LEU A 11 -14.37 -65.86 35.60
C LEU A 11 -12.93 -65.77 35.03
N ALA A 12 -12.57 -66.68 34.15
CA ALA A 12 -11.19 -66.73 33.65
C ALA A 12 -11.03 -66.64 32.15
N THR A 13 -11.95 -65.94 31.41
CA THR A 13 -11.66 -65.68 29.99
C THR A 13 -12.39 -64.41 29.50
N LEU A 14 -12.15 -63.28 30.15
CA LEU A 14 -12.42 -61.96 29.53
C LEU A 14 -11.14 -61.13 29.69
N GLY A 15 -10.18 -61.45 28.82
CA GLY A 15 -9.04 -60.60 28.58
C GLY A 15 -9.50 -59.33 27.92
N ILE A 16 -9.75 -58.29 28.71
CA ILE A 16 -9.97 -56.93 28.18
C ILE A 16 -8.59 -56.42 27.81
N THR A 17 -8.25 -56.51 26.54
CA THR A 17 -7.18 -55.70 25.94
C THR A 17 -7.62 -54.26 25.97
N ALA A 18 -7.21 -53.53 26.98
CA ALA A 18 -7.29 -52.06 26.98
C ALA A 18 -6.33 -51.56 25.91
N ALA A 19 -6.86 -51.38 24.70
CA ALA A 19 -6.20 -50.57 23.69
C ALA A 19 -6.18 -49.13 24.22
N ALA A 20 -5.04 -48.68 24.67
CA ALA A 20 -4.79 -47.25 24.97
C ALA A 20 -4.96 -46.48 23.67
N LEU A 21 -6.15 -45.90 23.43
CA LEU A 21 -6.30 -44.82 22.50
C LEU A 21 -5.46 -43.66 23.05
N ALA A 22 -4.26 -43.52 22.52
CA ALA A 22 -3.51 -42.27 22.67
C ALA A 22 -4.34 -41.17 22.02
N ALA A 23 -5.11 -40.45 22.81
CA ALA A 23 -5.74 -39.22 22.38
C ALA A 23 -4.62 -38.28 21.91
N LYS A 24 -4.47 -38.12 20.59
CA LYS A 24 -3.67 -37.04 20.05
C LYS A 24 -4.20 -35.76 20.69
N LYS A 25 -3.37 -35.09 21.49
CA LYS A 25 -3.66 -33.71 21.90
C LYS A 25 -3.99 -32.94 20.64
N PRO A 26 -5.09 -32.16 20.62
CA PRO A 26 -5.34 -31.28 19.49
C PRO A 26 -4.08 -30.40 19.35
N GLU A 27 -3.46 -30.41 18.17
CA GLU A 27 -2.40 -29.46 17.83
C GLU A 27 -2.98 -28.10 18.13
N GLY A 28 -2.42 -27.41 19.12
CA GLY A 28 -2.87 -26.10 19.50
C GLY A 28 -2.86 -25.24 18.26
N PHE A 29 -3.99 -24.69 17.89
CA PHE A 29 -4.09 -23.69 16.84
C PHE A 29 -3.23 -22.52 17.32
N ILE A 30 -1.98 -22.47 16.90
CA ILE A 30 -1.13 -21.31 17.10
C ILE A 30 -1.72 -20.25 16.19
N LEU A 31 -2.57 -19.39 16.75
CA LEU A 31 -3.00 -18.20 16.04
C LEU A 31 -1.74 -17.45 15.62
N ALA A 32 -1.56 -17.28 14.33
CA ALA A 32 -0.47 -16.45 13.83
C ALA A 32 -0.50 -15.09 14.57
N PRO A 33 0.65 -14.54 14.97
CA PRO A 33 0.68 -13.29 15.70
C PRO A 33 -0.02 -12.23 14.86
N ARG A 34 -1.04 -11.58 15.42
CA ARG A 34 -1.76 -10.48 14.77
C ARG A 34 -0.76 -9.36 14.49
N ARG A 35 -0.60 -9.01 13.23
CA ARG A 35 0.25 -7.91 12.79
C ARG A 35 -0.57 -6.64 12.66
N ARG A 36 0.08 -5.50 12.78
CA ARG A 36 -0.49 -4.16 12.54
C ARG A 36 0.45 -3.37 11.65
N LEU A 37 -0.09 -2.40 10.94
CA LEU A 37 0.74 -1.44 10.23
C LEU A 37 1.60 -0.68 11.25
N LYS A 38 2.90 -0.62 11.00
CA LYS A 38 3.85 0.08 11.89
C LYS A 38 3.59 1.59 11.89
N ARG A 39 3.22 2.13 10.74
CA ARG A 39 2.88 3.53 10.51
C ARG A 39 1.78 3.60 9.47
N VAL A 40 0.90 4.56 9.65
CA VAL A 40 -0.13 4.92 8.66
C VAL A 40 0.25 6.28 8.14
N GLY A 41 0.43 6.39 6.85
CA GLY A 41 0.72 7.63 6.14
C GLY A 41 -0.53 8.26 5.53
N LEU A 42 -0.42 9.53 5.15
CA LEU A 42 -1.46 10.28 4.43
C LEU A 42 -0.85 10.94 3.19
N GLN A 43 -1.44 10.69 2.02
CA GLN A 43 -1.16 11.49 0.83
C GLN A 43 -1.90 12.83 0.94
N LEU A 44 -1.13 13.93 0.97
CA LEU A 44 -1.63 15.27 1.25
C LEU A 44 -2.48 15.87 0.12
N TYR A 45 -2.50 15.25 -1.06
CA TYR A 45 -3.44 15.63 -2.12
C TYR A 45 -4.90 15.51 -1.67
N THR A 46 -5.18 14.63 -0.73
CA THR A 46 -6.49 14.50 -0.07
C THR A 46 -6.93 15.82 0.56
N LEU A 47 -6.00 16.54 1.16
CA LEU A 47 -6.25 17.81 1.86
C LEU A 47 -5.73 19.04 1.09
N ARG A 48 -5.58 18.93 -0.25
CA ARG A 48 -4.95 19.98 -1.08
C ARG A 48 -5.56 21.38 -0.91
N ASN A 49 -6.88 21.47 -0.74
CA ASN A 49 -7.54 22.78 -0.50
C ASN A 49 -7.19 23.38 0.87
N GLN A 50 -6.96 22.54 1.88
CA GLN A 50 -6.51 22.93 3.23
C GLN A 50 -5.02 23.28 3.20
N MET A 51 -4.21 22.48 2.51
CA MET A 51 -2.78 22.72 2.31
C MET A 51 -2.50 24.05 1.62
N GLU A 52 -3.29 24.40 0.60
CA GLU A 52 -3.17 25.69 -0.12
C GLU A 52 -3.47 26.88 0.80
N LYS A 53 -4.44 26.75 1.71
CA LYS A 53 -4.86 27.82 2.61
C LYS A 53 -3.92 27.99 3.81
N ASP A 54 -3.56 26.87 4.45
CA ASP A 54 -2.72 26.84 5.65
C ASP A 54 -1.99 25.50 5.77
N LEU A 55 -0.85 25.38 5.07
CA LEU A 55 -0.03 24.18 5.10
C LEU A 55 0.45 23.83 6.52
N PRO A 56 1.03 24.76 7.33
CA PRO A 56 1.49 24.42 8.68
C PRO A 56 0.37 23.94 9.59
N GLY A 57 -0.79 24.62 9.59
CA GLY A 57 -1.95 24.24 10.40
C GLY A 57 -2.54 22.91 9.96
N THR A 58 -2.57 22.64 8.63
CA THR A 58 -3.03 21.36 8.09
C THR A 58 -2.13 20.21 8.56
N LEU A 59 -0.81 20.35 8.48
CA LEU A 59 0.13 19.34 8.96
C LEU A 59 0.05 19.12 10.47
N ALA A 60 -0.14 20.19 11.26
CA ALA A 60 -0.36 20.07 12.70
C ALA A 60 -1.62 19.25 13.00
N HIS A 61 -2.73 19.52 12.30
CA HIS A 61 -3.98 18.78 12.47
C HIS A 61 -3.84 17.30 12.04
N VAL A 62 -3.14 17.03 10.94
CA VAL A 62 -2.83 15.66 10.50
C VAL A 62 -2.05 14.89 11.56
N ALA A 63 -1.06 15.54 12.20
CA ALA A 63 -0.30 14.95 13.30
C ALA A 63 -1.15 14.70 14.55
N GLU A 64 -2.09 15.62 14.87
CA GLU A 64 -3.07 15.49 15.99
C GLU A 64 -4.03 14.31 15.77
N ILE A 65 -4.46 14.04 14.52
CA ILE A 65 -5.27 12.87 14.19
C ILE A 65 -4.54 11.57 14.53
N GLY A 66 -3.20 11.56 14.41
CA GLY A 66 -2.37 10.41 14.75
C GLY A 66 -1.41 9.98 13.63
N TYR A 67 -1.51 10.53 12.42
CA TYR A 67 -0.57 10.23 11.36
C TYR A 67 0.87 10.55 11.77
N ARG A 68 1.82 9.77 11.28
CA ARG A 68 3.26 9.96 11.52
C ARG A 68 4.06 10.02 10.24
N GLU A 69 3.45 9.63 9.13
CA GLU A 69 3.99 9.78 7.80
C GLU A 69 3.03 10.56 6.92
N VAL A 70 3.59 11.36 6.02
CA VAL A 70 2.82 12.05 4.97
C VAL A 70 3.54 11.90 3.64
N GLU A 71 2.79 11.98 2.56
CA GLU A 71 3.33 12.09 1.22
C GLU A 71 2.88 13.40 0.61
N PHE A 72 3.82 14.17 0.08
CA PHE A 72 3.50 15.44 -0.57
C PHE A 72 3.01 15.26 -2.02
N ALA A 73 2.21 16.22 -2.47
CA ALA A 73 1.86 16.42 -3.88
C ALA A 73 2.13 17.88 -4.25
N GLY A 74 3.40 18.28 -4.10
CA GLY A 74 3.85 19.66 -4.25
C GLY A 74 3.97 20.41 -2.92
N TYR A 75 4.75 21.51 -2.91
CA TYR A 75 5.12 22.25 -1.70
C TYR A 75 4.36 23.56 -1.50
N TYR A 76 3.35 23.86 -2.34
CA TYR A 76 2.47 25.01 -2.22
C TYR A 76 3.23 26.35 -2.14
N GLY A 77 4.28 26.49 -2.96
CA GLY A 77 5.12 27.70 -3.04
C GLY A 77 6.11 27.87 -1.88
N ARG A 78 6.19 26.93 -0.96
CA ARG A 78 7.18 26.94 0.12
C ARG A 78 8.51 26.35 -0.32
N LYS A 79 9.58 26.80 0.32
CA LYS A 79 10.92 26.27 0.06
C LYS A 79 11.10 24.92 0.74
N PRO A 80 11.92 24.01 0.18
CA PRO A 80 12.14 22.67 0.75
C PRO A 80 12.56 22.66 2.22
N HIS A 81 13.46 23.59 2.64
CA HIS A 81 13.88 23.66 4.04
C HIS A 81 12.75 24.08 4.98
N GLU A 82 11.83 24.96 4.56
CA GLU A 82 10.65 25.35 5.35
C GLU A 82 9.71 24.14 5.56
N ILE A 83 9.56 23.30 4.54
CA ILE A 83 8.79 22.04 4.64
C ILE A 83 9.45 21.11 5.65
N HIS A 84 10.77 20.94 5.58
CA HIS A 84 11.54 20.12 6.53
C HIS A 84 11.30 20.57 7.98
N GLU A 85 11.44 21.87 8.26
CA GLU A 85 11.23 22.45 9.59
C GLU A 85 9.80 22.23 10.11
N ILE A 86 8.78 22.37 9.23
CA ILE A 86 7.38 22.13 9.60
C ILE A 86 7.14 20.65 9.92
N LEU A 87 7.74 19.73 9.17
CA LEU A 87 7.66 18.29 9.44
C LEU A 87 8.27 17.95 10.80
N GLU A 88 9.49 18.44 11.08
CA GLU A 88 10.16 18.22 12.37
C GLU A 88 9.34 18.75 13.53
N LYS A 89 8.82 19.98 13.43
CA LYS A 89 7.98 20.60 14.47
C LYS A 89 6.74 19.77 14.81
N ASN A 90 6.19 19.06 13.83
CA ASN A 90 4.98 18.25 14.01
C ASN A 90 5.29 16.76 14.22
N HIS A 91 6.57 16.36 14.35
CA HIS A 91 6.98 14.97 14.46
C HIS A 91 6.44 14.09 13.33
N LEU A 92 6.37 14.65 12.12
CA LEU A 92 6.00 13.97 10.88
C LEU A 92 7.25 13.61 10.09
N SER A 93 7.23 12.49 9.40
CA SER A 93 8.18 12.15 8.35
C SER A 93 7.49 12.15 6.99
N SER A 94 8.25 12.48 5.94
CA SER A 94 7.74 12.40 4.57
C SER A 94 8.68 11.54 3.73
N PRO A 95 8.47 10.22 3.70
CA PRO A 95 9.35 9.34 2.95
C PRO A 95 9.22 9.51 1.43
N SER A 96 8.10 9.99 0.92
CA SER A 96 7.82 10.15 -0.51
C SER A 96 7.14 11.48 -0.83
N SER A 97 7.30 11.91 -2.07
CA SER A 97 6.52 13.01 -2.66
C SER A 97 6.16 12.68 -4.10
N HIS A 98 4.90 12.96 -4.48
CA HIS A 98 4.50 12.99 -5.88
C HIS A 98 5.15 14.19 -6.57
N VAL A 99 5.79 13.92 -7.71
CA VAL A 99 6.52 14.90 -8.50
C VAL A 99 6.07 14.85 -9.96
N GLY A 100 6.40 15.89 -10.71
CA GLY A 100 6.11 15.95 -12.14
C GLY A 100 6.85 14.89 -12.96
N TYR A 101 6.30 14.56 -14.13
CA TYR A 101 6.97 13.69 -15.11
C TYR A 101 8.28 14.35 -15.61
N PRO A 102 9.40 13.60 -15.76
CA PRO A 102 10.71 14.16 -16.08
C PRO A 102 10.85 14.54 -17.57
N THR A 103 10.24 15.64 -17.97
CA THR A 103 10.32 16.19 -19.33
C THR A 103 11.57 17.05 -19.56
N ASP A 104 12.05 17.74 -18.52
CA ASP A 104 13.27 18.53 -18.50
C ASP A 104 14.25 17.97 -17.45
N TRP A 105 15.41 17.51 -17.89
CA TRP A 105 16.39 16.86 -17.03
C TRP A 105 17.12 17.83 -16.09
N ASN A 106 17.19 19.12 -16.42
CA ASN A 106 17.73 20.11 -15.48
C ASN A 106 16.73 20.39 -14.36
N ALA A 107 15.44 20.55 -14.71
CA ALA A 107 14.36 20.65 -13.72
C ALA A 107 14.23 19.38 -12.87
N TRP A 108 14.50 18.20 -13.46
CA TRP A 108 14.51 16.93 -12.73
C TRP A 108 15.60 16.90 -11.66
N GLN A 109 16.82 17.39 -11.98
CA GLN A 109 17.89 17.48 -10.97
C GLN A 109 17.50 18.38 -9.80
N GLN A 110 16.86 19.54 -10.07
CA GLN A 110 16.36 20.41 -9.00
C GLN A 110 15.30 19.70 -8.13
N THR A 111 14.39 18.93 -8.76
CA THR A 111 13.41 18.11 -8.05
C THR A 111 14.09 17.13 -7.09
N LEU A 112 15.16 16.47 -7.50
CA LEU A 112 15.93 15.56 -6.65
C LEU A 112 16.62 16.29 -5.47
N ASP A 113 17.18 17.47 -5.72
CA ASP A 113 17.84 18.27 -4.68
C ASP A 113 16.81 18.80 -3.66
N ASP A 114 15.64 19.22 -4.11
CA ASP A 114 14.54 19.63 -3.26
C ASP A 114 14.02 18.47 -2.41
N ALA A 115 13.85 17.30 -3.01
CA ALA A 115 13.42 16.09 -2.31
C ALA A 115 14.40 15.69 -1.19
N LYS A 116 15.68 15.77 -1.44
CA LYS A 116 16.73 15.52 -0.42
C LYS A 116 16.67 16.54 0.72
N THR A 117 16.46 17.81 0.40
CA THR A 117 16.40 18.88 1.39
C THR A 117 15.21 18.70 2.32
N VAL A 118 14.05 18.24 1.80
CA VAL A 118 12.89 17.89 2.63
C VAL A 118 13.14 16.64 3.47
N GLY A 119 13.98 15.71 3.01
CA GLY A 119 14.27 14.44 3.66
C GLY A 119 13.49 13.26 3.08
N HIS A 120 13.01 13.38 1.85
CA HIS A 120 12.35 12.26 1.15
C HIS A 120 13.36 11.13 0.85
N GLN A 121 12.86 9.93 0.73
CA GLN A 121 13.57 8.74 0.28
C GLN A 121 13.18 8.36 -1.14
N PHE A 122 11.94 8.70 -1.52
CA PHE A 122 11.34 8.41 -2.82
C PHE A 122 10.90 9.69 -3.51
N VAL A 123 11.06 9.70 -4.84
CA VAL A 123 10.39 10.64 -5.74
C VAL A 123 9.45 9.81 -6.62
N THR A 124 8.15 10.09 -6.54
CA THR A 124 7.10 9.28 -7.15
C THR A 124 6.40 10.05 -8.25
N VAL A 125 6.49 9.57 -9.49
CA VAL A 125 5.69 10.11 -10.59
C VAL A 125 4.32 9.44 -10.56
N ALA A 126 3.26 10.25 -10.43
CA ALA A 126 1.89 9.76 -10.32
C ALA A 126 1.06 9.93 -11.62
N TRP A 127 1.69 10.39 -12.69
CA TRP A 127 0.98 10.69 -13.91
C TRP A 127 1.90 10.63 -15.14
N THR A 128 1.38 10.14 -16.25
CA THR A 128 2.10 10.11 -17.53
C THR A 128 1.44 11.03 -18.54
N PRO A 129 2.20 11.74 -19.40
CA PRO A 129 1.65 12.60 -20.43
C PRO A 129 0.66 11.87 -21.35
N GLU A 130 -0.44 12.52 -21.71
CA GLU A 130 -1.50 11.90 -22.50
C GLU A 130 -1.03 11.46 -23.89
N GLU A 131 -0.17 12.24 -24.52
CA GLU A 131 0.44 11.90 -25.78
C GLU A 131 1.28 10.62 -25.75
N LEU A 132 1.90 10.30 -24.59
CA LEU A 132 2.61 9.06 -24.37
C LEU A 132 1.65 7.88 -24.12
N ARG A 133 0.51 8.13 -23.47
CA ARG A 133 -0.50 7.11 -23.18
C ARG A 133 -1.23 6.62 -24.43
N THR A 134 -1.41 7.50 -25.42
CA THR A 134 -2.28 7.27 -26.58
C THR A 134 -1.53 6.80 -27.82
N ARG A 135 -0.22 7.06 -27.91
CA ARG A 135 0.56 6.65 -29.10
C ARG A 135 1.01 5.19 -28.99
N PRO A 136 1.16 4.46 -30.14
CA PRO A 136 1.78 3.14 -30.17
C PRO A 136 3.18 3.14 -29.55
N GLY A 137 3.45 2.20 -28.65
CA GLY A 137 4.74 2.10 -27.96
C GLY A 137 5.01 3.18 -26.91
N GLY A 138 4.03 4.04 -26.62
CA GLY A 138 4.21 5.15 -25.69
C GLY A 138 4.60 4.70 -24.28
N PHE A 139 3.97 3.66 -23.73
CA PHE A 139 4.35 3.12 -22.42
C PHE A 139 5.73 2.48 -22.37
N LYS A 140 6.26 2.04 -23.50
CA LYS A 140 7.66 1.60 -23.58
C LYS A 140 8.60 2.79 -23.49
N ALA A 141 8.30 3.90 -24.18
CA ALA A 141 9.05 5.14 -24.04
C ALA A 141 8.97 5.69 -22.60
N VAL A 142 7.80 5.61 -21.94
CA VAL A 142 7.66 5.95 -20.51
C VAL A 142 8.58 5.07 -19.64
N ALA A 143 8.69 3.78 -19.92
CA ALA A 143 9.58 2.90 -19.17
C ALA A 143 11.07 3.29 -19.37
N ASP A 144 11.47 3.70 -20.57
CA ASP A 144 12.82 4.21 -20.84
C ASP A 144 13.08 5.51 -20.04
N ASP A 145 12.13 6.45 -20.01
CA ASP A 145 12.23 7.67 -19.21
C ASP A 145 12.31 7.36 -17.72
N PHE A 146 11.53 6.40 -17.22
CA PHE A 146 11.56 5.99 -15.82
C PHE A 146 12.90 5.33 -15.43
N ASN A 147 13.49 4.52 -16.30
CA ASN A 147 14.83 3.98 -16.08
C ASN A 147 15.87 5.09 -15.95
N LYS A 148 15.81 6.08 -16.84
CA LYS A 148 16.72 7.25 -16.79
C LYS A 148 16.48 8.12 -15.53
N ALA A 149 15.22 8.34 -15.17
CA ALA A 149 14.85 9.08 -13.94
C ALA A 149 15.31 8.33 -12.68
N GLY A 150 15.16 7.00 -12.67
CA GLY A 150 15.61 6.14 -11.58
C GLY A 150 17.14 6.12 -11.44
N GLU A 151 17.87 6.13 -12.55
CA GLU A 151 19.33 6.24 -12.53
C GLU A 151 19.78 7.59 -11.90
N ALA A 152 19.14 8.71 -12.29
CA ALA A 152 19.42 10.01 -11.71
C ALA A 152 19.06 10.07 -10.22
N ALA A 153 17.89 9.54 -9.82
CA ALA A 153 17.49 9.46 -8.43
C ALA A 153 18.47 8.63 -7.60
N SER A 154 18.89 7.46 -8.11
CA SER A 154 19.88 6.61 -7.44
C SER A 154 21.22 7.31 -7.21
N LYS A 155 21.72 8.05 -8.20
CA LYS A 155 22.95 8.87 -8.07
C LYS A 155 22.79 9.97 -7.02
N ALA A 156 21.59 10.50 -6.85
CA ALA A 156 21.27 11.48 -5.80
C ALA A 156 21.05 10.85 -4.41
N GLY A 157 21.05 9.52 -4.29
CA GLY A 157 20.77 8.80 -3.04
C GLY A 157 19.27 8.67 -2.74
N LEU A 158 18.42 8.83 -3.75
CA LEU A 158 16.97 8.67 -3.71
C LEU A 158 16.54 7.42 -4.48
N ARG A 159 15.28 7.05 -4.33
CA ARG A 159 14.63 5.99 -5.12
C ARG A 159 13.55 6.61 -5.99
N PHE A 160 13.43 6.12 -7.22
CA PHE A 160 12.34 6.49 -8.12
C PHE A 160 11.19 5.52 -7.98
N ALA A 161 9.96 6.05 -7.94
CA ALA A 161 8.74 5.26 -7.94
C ALA A 161 7.72 5.77 -8.97
N TYR A 162 6.85 4.87 -9.40
CA TYR A 162 5.67 5.21 -10.20
C TYR A 162 4.40 4.78 -9.49
N HIS A 163 3.41 5.68 -9.46
CA HIS A 163 2.07 5.44 -8.92
C HIS A 163 1.08 5.20 -10.07
N ASN A 164 0.33 4.11 -10.03
CA ASN A 164 -0.61 3.75 -11.06
C ASN A 164 -2.02 4.31 -10.83
N HIS A 165 -2.75 4.44 -11.93
CA HIS A 165 -4.19 4.65 -11.97
C HIS A 165 -4.89 3.48 -12.67
N ASP A 166 -6.17 3.65 -13.03
CA ASP A 166 -6.93 2.61 -13.72
C ASP A 166 -6.68 2.58 -15.24
N TYR A 167 -6.12 3.65 -15.81
CA TYR A 167 -5.89 3.71 -17.26
C TYR A 167 -4.76 2.78 -17.71
N GLU A 168 -3.80 2.45 -16.87
CA GLU A 168 -2.75 1.47 -17.18
C GLU A 168 -3.27 0.03 -17.15
N LEU A 169 -4.45 -0.18 -16.58
CA LEU A 169 -5.12 -1.48 -16.52
C LEU A 169 -6.16 -1.66 -17.64
N LYS A 170 -6.17 -0.75 -18.61
CA LYS A 170 -7.05 -0.77 -19.77
C LYS A 170 -6.22 -0.86 -21.04
N ALA A 171 -6.45 -1.93 -21.81
CA ALA A 171 -5.87 -2.08 -23.14
C ALA A 171 -6.99 -2.43 -24.12
N PRO A 172 -7.25 -1.58 -25.12
CA PRO A 172 -8.20 -1.93 -26.20
C PRO A 172 -7.76 -3.17 -26.96
N SER A 173 -6.45 -3.43 -27.03
CA SER A 173 -5.82 -4.61 -27.63
C SER A 173 -4.40 -4.76 -27.09
N GLY A 174 -3.92 -6.01 -26.98
CA GLY A 174 -2.54 -6.29 -26.61
C GLY A 174 -2.26 -6.34 -25.12
N GLU A 175 -1.03 -5.99 -24.73
CA GLU A 175 -0.57 -6.02 -23.35
C GLU A 175 -1.06 -4.82 -22.56
N LEU A 176 -1.37 -5.04 -21.26
CA LEU A 176 -1.74 -3.93 -20.37
C LEU A 176 -0.57 -2.95 -20.21
N PRO A 177 -0.81 -1.65 -20.28
CA PRO A 177 0.21 -0.64 -20.03
C PRO A 177 0.98 -0.84 -18.72
N PHE A 178 0.31 -1.23 -17.64
CA PHE A 178 0.97 -1.50 -16.37
C PHE A 178 1.96 -2.67 -16.46
N ASP A 179 1.58 -3.74 -17.17
CA ASP A 179 2.49 -4.87 -17.43
C ASP A 179 3.68 -4.43 -18.31
N THR A 180 3.45 -3.57 -19.29
CA THR A 180 4.52 -3.02 -20.13
C THR A 180 5.52 -2.23 -19.29
N LEU A 181 5.06 -1.38 -18.39
CA LEU A 181 5.93 -0.63 -17.46
C LEU A 181 6.73 -1.57 -16.55
N LEU A 182 6.06 -2.53 -15.90
CA LEU A 182 6.69 -3.47 -14.96
C LEU A 182 7.75 -4.35 -15.62
N LYS A 183 7.57 -4.72 -16.89
CA LYS A 183 8.52 -5.56 -17.65
C LYS A 183 9.71 -4.79 -18.23
N ASN A 184 9.51 -3.52 -18.59
CA ASN A 184 10.54 -2.73 -19.29
C ASN A 184 11.30 -1.77 -18.37
N THR A 185 10.99 -1.73 -17.09
CA THR A 185 11.76 -0.94 -16.09
C THR A 185 12.69 -1.83 -15.28
N ASP A 186 13.92 -1.35 -15.05
CA ASP A 186 14.91 -2.05 -14.22
C ASP A 186 14.44 -2.06 -12.75
N PRO A 187 14.26 -3.24 -12.11
CA PRO A 187 13.83 -3.34 -10.72
C PRO A 187 14.81 -2.75 -9.70
N LYS A 188 16.05 -2.49 -10.10
CA LYS A 188 17.05 -1.80 -9.25
C LYS A 188 16.89 -0.29 -9.26
N LEU A 189 16.30 0.26 -10.32
CA LEU A 189 16.15 1.70 -10.55
C LEU A 189 14.73 2.20 -10.27
N VAL A 190 13.72 1.37 -10.59
CA VAL A 190 12.32 1.75 -10.56
C VAL A 190 11.54 0.83 -9.63
N THR A 191 10.91 1.39 -8.63
CA THR A 191 9.89 0.71 -7.82
C THR A 191 8.51 1.27 -8.12
N TYR A 192 7.49 0.69 -7.51
CA TYR A 192 6.11 1.13 -7.72
C TYR A 192 5.42 1.42 -6.38
N GLU A 193 4.59 2.43 -6.42
CA GLU A 193 3.57 2.70 -5.44
C GLU A 193 2.23 2.21 -6.00
N MET A 194 1.77 1.05 -5.54
CA MET A 194 0.53 0.48 -6.04
C MET A 194 -0.66 1.16 -5.39
N ASP A 195 -1.52 1.77 -6.20
CA ASP A 195 -2.82 2.25 -5.72
C ASP A 195 -3.84 1.11 -5.70
N LEU A 196 -4.24 0.70 -4.51
CA LEU A 196 -5.13 -0.44 -4.31
C LEU A 196 -6.55 -0.20 -4.86
N TYR A 197 -7.04 1.05 -4.76
CA TYR A 197 -8.34 1.43 -5.32
C TYR A 197 -8.32 1.42 -6.84
N TRP A 198 -7.31 2.05 -7.45
CA TRP A 198 -7.23 2.11 -8.90
C TRP A 198 -7.00 0.72 -9.52
N MET A 199 -6.28 -0.18 -8.83
CA MET A 199 -6.21 -1.60 -9.24
C MET A 199 -7.60 -2.23 -9.28
N VAL A 200 -8.37 -2.13 -8.19
CA VAL A 200 -9.73 -2.68 -8.11
C VAL A 200 -10.68 -1.98 -9.10
N LYS A 201 -10.59 -0.66 -9.22
CA LYS A 201 -11.38 0.13 -10.19
C LYS A 201 -11.11 -0.31 -11.62
N GLY A 202 -9.85 -0.57 -11.96
CA GLY A 202 -9.42 -1.11 -13.24
C GLY A 202 -9.75 -2.58 -13.47
N GLY A 203 -10.29 -3.28 -12.46
CA GLY A 203 -10.69 -4.69 -12.56
C GLY A 203 -9.58 -5.69 -12.24
N ALA A 204 -8.45 -5.25 -11.67
CA ALA A 204 -7.33 -6.10 -11.28
C ALA A 204 -7.36 -6.46 -9.78
N ASP A 205 -6.78 -7.62 -9.44
CA ASP A 205 -6.52 -8.00 -8.04
C ASP A 205 -5.08 -7.58 -7.66
N PRO A 206 -4.90 -6.72 -6.64
CA PRO A 206 -3.58 -6.33 -6.15
C PRO A 206 -2.68 -7.53 -5.83
N ILE A 207 -3.22 -8.58 -5.21
CA ILE A 207 -2.46 -9.79 -4.85
C ILE A 207 -1.97 -10.53 -6.10
N ALA A 208 -2.75 -10.56 -7.17
CA ALA A 208 -2.29 -11.16 -8.42
C ALA A 208 -1.05 -10.44 -8.99
N TYR A 209 -0.97 -9.12 -8.82
CA TYR A 209 0.20 -8.33 -9.23
C TYR A 209 1.39 -8.51 -8.28
N PHE A 210 1.19 -8.61 -6.98
CA PHE A 210 2.27 -8.98 -6.06
C PHE A 210 2.87 -10.33 -6.39
N LYS A 211 2.05 -11.31 -6.75
CA LYS A 211 2.49 -12.65 -7.20
C LYS A 211 3.26 -12.60 -8.52
N LYS A 212 2.76 -11.82 -9.48
CA LYS A 212 3.31 -11.73 -10.83
C LYS A 212 4.64 -10.97 -10.88
N TYR A 213 4.79 -9.96 -10.02
CA TYR A 213 5.92 -9.05 -9.98
C TYR A 213 6.46 -8.87 -8.55
N PRO A 214 7.04 -9.93 -7.95
CA PRO A 214 7.50 -9.89 -6.56
C PRO A 214 8.60 -8.85 -6.39
N GLY A 215 8.53 -8.12 -5.27
CA GLY A 215 9.53 -7.10 -4.90
C GLY A 215 9.46 -5.78 -5.66
N ARG A 216 8.48 -5.61 -6.58
CA ARG A 216 8.35 -4.38 -7.36
C ARG A 216 7.57 -3.28 -6.64
N PHE A 217 6.78 -3.60 -5.62
CA PHE A 217 5.86 -2.68 -4.94
C PHE A 217 6.37 -2.36 -3.54
N THR A 218 6.95 -1.18 -3.37
CA THR A 218 7.53 -0.76 -2.08
C THR A 218 6.57 0.10 -1.27
N MET A 219 5.63 0.75 -1.94
CA MET A 219 4.63 1.63 -1.34
C MET A 219 3.25 1.27 -1.87
N VAL A 220 2.21 1.63 -1.12
CA VAL A 220 0.83 1.50 -1.55
C VAL A 220 0.02 2.73 -1.17
N HIS A 221 -0.90 3.13 -2.04
CA HIS A 221 -2.01 3.99 -1.66
C HIS A 221 -3.19 3.14 -1.20
N VAL A 222 -3.67 3.47 -0.01
CA VAL A 222 -4.80 2.82 0.64
C VAL A 222 -6.03 3.72 0.44
N LYS A 223 -6.72 3.50 -0.67
CA LYS A 223 -8.01 4.11 -1.00
C LYS A 223 -9.06 3.01 -1.03
N ASP A 224 -10.25 3.28 -0.53
CA ASP A 224 -11.34 2.28 -0.49
C ASP A 224 -12.41 2.56 -1.54
N ALA A 225 -13.16 1.53 -1.89
CA ALA A 225 -14.18 1.56 -2.93
C ALA A 225 -15.51 1.01 -2.44
N THR A 226 -16.59 1.67 -2.80
CA THR A 226 -17.92 1.07 -2.68
C THR A 226 -18.06 -0.16 -3.58
N ALA A 227 -19.09 -0.95 -3.37
CA ALA A 227 -19.35 -2.15 -4.18
C ALA A 227 -19.49 -1.83 -5.69
N ALA A 228 -19.17 -2.84 -6.50
CA ALA A 228 -19.42 -2.79 -7.93
C ALA A 228 -20.95 -2.62 -8.20
N PRO A 229 -21.37 -2.01 -9.31
CA PRO A 229 -20.54 -1.56 -10.43
C PRO A 229 -19.92 -0.17 -10.22
N ALA A 230 -20.42 0.65 -9.29
CA ALA A 230 -20.01 2.06 -9.14
C ALA A 230 -18.53 2.20 -8.76
N ARG A 231 -18.07 1.42 -7.75
CA ARG A 231 -16.72 1.53 -7.21
C ARG A 231 -16.32 2.99 -6.99
N SER A 232 -17.22 3.78 -6.35
CA SER A 232 -16.93 5.14 -5.94
C SER A 232 -15.97 5.14 -4.76
N MET A 233 -15.22 6.22 -4.55
CA MET A 233 -14.33 6.33 -3.39
C MET A 233 -15.11 6.33 -2.09
N ALA A 234 -14.56 5.70 -1.07
CA ALA A 234 -15.07 5.66 0.28
C ALA A 234 -13.92 5.90 1.27
N ASP A 235 -14.26 6.28 2.50
CA ASP A 235 -13.27 6.30 3.57
C ASP A 235 -12.77 4.87 3.82
N VAL A 236 -11.49 4.73 4.11
CA VAL A 236 -10.87 3.42 4.31
C VAL A 236 -11.57 2.67 5.46
N GLY A 237 -12.01 1.44 5.16
CA GLY A 237 -12.80 0.60 6.06
C GLY A 237 -14.31 0.81 5.96
N GLN A 238 -14.78 1.71 5.11
CA GLN A 238 -16.20 1.92 4.81
C GLN A 238 -16.60 1.38 3.42
N GLY A 239 -15.64 0.88 2.67
CA GLY A 239 -15.83 0.28 1.35
C GLY A 239 -15.78 -1.25 1.38
N THR A 240 -15.29 -1.81 0.29
CA THR A 240 -15.30 -3.27 0.06
C THR A 240 -13.92 -3.87 -0.22
N ILE A 241 -12.85 -3.08 -0.21
CA ILE A 241 -11.49 -3.59 -0.42
C ILE A 241 -11.02 -4.32 0.83
N ASP A 242 -10.62 -5.57 0.68
CA ASP A 242 -10.15 -6.41 1.79
C ASP A 242 -8.66 -6.12 2.10
N PHE A 243 -8.41 -5.02 2.79
CA PHE A 243 -7.06 -4.62 3.21
C PHE A 243 -6.38 -5.66 4.12
N PRO A 244 -7.06 -6.27 5.12
CA PRO A 244 -6.46 -7.35 5.90
C PRO A 244 -5.89 -8.47 5.04
N ARG A 245 -6.63 -8.92 4.01
CA ARG A 245 -6.17 -9.95 3.07
C ARG A 245 -4.92 -9.51 2.29
N ILE A 246 -4.89 -8.25 1.84
CA ILE A 246 -3.78 -7.69 1.07
C ILE A 246 -2.51 -7.61 1.93
N PHE A 247 -2.60 -7.04 3.13
CA PHE A 247 -1.46 -6.91 4.04
C PHE A 247 -1.01 -8.24 4.65
N THR A 248 -1.93 -9.19 4.86
CA THR A 248 -1.57 -10.58 5.22
C THR A 248 -0.70 -11.20 4.13
N TYR A 249 -1.12 -11.07 2.87
CA TYR A 249 -0.35 -11.59 1.75
C TYR A 249 1.07 -11.00 1.70
N ASP A 250 1.19 -9.66 1.82
CA ASP A 250 2.50 -8.98 1.88
C ASP A 250 3.37 -9.53 3.02
N ALA A 251 2.80 -9.65 4.21
CA ALA A 251 3.50 -10.11 5.40
C ALA A 251 3.99 -11.56 5.32
N GLU A 252 3.26 -12.42 4.62
CA GLU A 252 3.59 -13.85 4.45
C GLU A 252 4.55 -14.11 3.29
N HIS A 253 4.52 -13.28 2.25
CA HIS A 253 5.25 -13.52 1.00
C HIS A 253 6.35 -12.49 0.72
N GLY A 254 6.51 -11.49 1.60
CA GLY A 254 7.60 -10.52 1.52
C GLY A 254 7.51 -9.63 0.27
N SER A 255 6.32 -9.11 -0.04
CA SER A 255 6.16 -8.13 -1.13
C SER A 255 6.89 -6.82 -0.82
N HIS A 256 7.22 -6.59 0.48
CA HIS A 256 8.06 -5.50 0.98
C HIS A 256 7.40 -4.11 0.93
N ILE A 257 6.10 -4.01 1.22
CA ILE A 257 5.44 -2.74 1.43
C ILE A 257 6.07 -2.04 2.65
N ALA A 258 6.81 -0.96 2.39
CA ALA A 258 7.47 -0.16 3.43
C ALA A 258 6.57 0.96 3.94
N HIS A 259 5.77 1.56 3.07
CA HIS A 259 4.89 2.69 3.38
C HIS A 259 3.49 2.48 2.79
N ALA A 260 2.49 2.89 3.56
CA ALA A 260 1.08 2.81 3.18
C ALA A 260 0.41 4.16 3.46
N PHE A 261 -0.02 4.86 2.41
CA PHE A 261 -0.61 6.19 2.50
C PHE A 261 -2.11 6.13 2.23
N VAL A 262 -2.90 6.62 3.17
CA VAL A 262 -4.32 6.89 2.94
C VAL A 262 -4.44 7.98 1.89
N GLU A 263 -5.34 7.81 0.94
CA GLU A 263 -5.71 8.90 0.01
C GLU A 263 -7.18 8.82 -0.38
N ARG A 264 -7.75 9.98 -0.70
CA ARG A 264 -9.07 10.13 -1.25
C ARG A 264 -9.11 11.32 -2.22
N ASP A 265 -9.20 11.04 -3.54
CA ASP A 265 -9.08 12.08 -4.57
C ASP A 265 -10.27 13.03 -4.61
N ASP A 266 -11.47 12.54 -4.27
CA ASP A 266 -12.71 13.33 -4.24
C ASP A 266 -12.95 14.08 -2.92
N ALA A 267 -11.97 14.08 -2.01
CA ALA A 267 -12.11 14.69 -0.67
C ALA A 267 -12.44 16.19 -0.72
N THR A 268 -12.09 16.91 -1.81
CA THR A 268 -12.48 18.31 -1.98
C THR A 268 -13.98 18.55 -2.12
N THR A 269 -14.75 17.50 -2.41
CA THR A 269 -16.22 17.56 -2.48
C THR A 269 -16.90 17.25 -1.15
N LEU A 270 -16.14 16.82 -0.16
CA LEU A 270 -16.65 16.46 1.16
C LEU A 270 -16.86 17.71 2.02
N ALA A 271 -17.90 17.69 2.83
CA ALA A 271 -18.15 18.74 3.82
C ALA A 271 -17.08 18.74 4.93
N ASP A 272 -16.53 17.58 5.28
CA ASP A 272 -15.49 17.41 6.29
C ASP A 272 -14.37 16.49 5.81
N PRO A 273 -13.37 17.01 5.08
CA PRO A 273 -12.22 16.21 4.64
C PRO A 273 -11.36 15.70 5.79
N PHE A 274 -11.24 16.44 6.91
CA PHE A 274 -10.51 15.98 8.09
C PHE A 274 -11.21 14.82 8.80
N GLY A 275 -12.53 14.84 8.87
CA GLY A 275 -13.31 13.70 9.37
C GLY A 275 -13.11 12.43 8.54
N SER A 276 -13.00 12.58 7.21
CA SER A 276 -12.70 11.48 6.29
C SER A 276 -11.32 10.84 6.57
N VAL A 277 -10.26 11.64 6.65
CA VAL A 277 -8.91 11.11 6.93
C VAL A 277 -8.78 10.55 8.34
N LYS A 278 -9.52 11.12 9.33
CA LYS A 278 -9.59 10.59 10.69
C LYS A 278 -10.28 9.23 10.73
N THR A 279 -11.36 9.04 9.99
CA THR A 279 -12.08 7.77 9.88
C THR A 279 -11.17 6.70 9.31
N SER A 280 -10.47 7.01 8.22
CA SER A 280 -9.53 6.12 7.54
C SER A 280 -8.35 5.74 8.45
N PHE A 281 -7.78 6.71 9.18
CA PHE A 281 -6.72 6.47 10.17
C PHE A 281 -7.19 5.51 11.26
N ALA A 282 -8.34 5.77 11.86
CA ALA A 282 -8.88 4.98 12.98
C ALA A 282 -9.17 3.52 12.60
N TYR A 283 -9.51 3.26 11.33
CA TYR A 283 -9.64 1.90 10.82
C TYR A 283 -8.28 1.20 10.73
N LEU A 284 -7.30 1.83 10.05
CA LEU A 284 -5.99 1.22 9.81
C LEU A 284 -5.17 1.03 11.08
N GLU A 285 -5.27 1.96 12.04
CA GLU A 285 -4.62 1.84 13.35
C GLU A 285 -5.07 0.59 14.12
N LYS A 286 -6.34 0.21 13.99
CA LYS A 286 -6.95 -0.96 14.66
C LYS A 286 -6.90 -2.23 13.83
N MET A 287 -6.62 -2.11 12.54
CA MET A 287 -6.60 -3.24 11.62
C MET A 287 -5.54 -4.26 12.05
N ASN A 288 -5.96 -5.51 12.17
CA ASN A 288 -5.07 -6.66 12.38
C ASN A 288 -5.07 -7.52 11.11
N TYR A 289 -3.92 -8.08 10.78
CA TYR A 289 -3.74 -8.96 9.64
C TYR A 289 -2.66 -10.01 9.92
#